data_157cccac71ba0cf96352bf78e82f0adf
#
_entry.id   157cccac71ba0cf96352bf78e82f0adf
#
_cell.length_a   1.000
_cell.length_b   1.000
_cell.length_c   1.000
_cell.angle_alpha   90.00
_cell.angle_beta   90.00
_cell.angle_gamma   90.00
#
_symmetry.space_group_name_H-M   'P 1'
#
loop_
_entity.id
_entity.type
_entity.pdbx_description
1 polymer ?
#
loop_
_entity_poly.entity_id
_entity_poly.type
_entity_poly.pdbx_seq_one_letter_code
_entity_poly.pdbx_strand_id
1 'polypeptide(L)'
;MYQITLTCKGVPAGLGAEGAVDVTEEFVHRPWHRNVRCEWDGSELILHAENDWDADGKALVDEFSDAISACIPGTFEGELEVRSIKTVP
;
A
#
# COMPACT_ATOMS: atom_id res chain seq x y z
N MET A 1 9.37 15.99 2.77
CA MET A 1 8.28 15.00 2.90
C MET A 1 7.95 14.43 1.53
N TYR A 2 7.93 13.13 1.41
CA TYR A 2 7.53 12.43 0.20
C TYR A 2 6.10 11.94 0.35
N GLN A 3 5.26 12.22 -0.65
CA GLN A 3 3.93 11.64 -0.77
C GLN A 3 4.01 10.53 -1.80
N ILE A 4 3.82 9.29 -1.36
CA ILE A 4 4.05 8.09 -2.16
C ILE A 4 2.72 7.41 -2.44
N THR A 5 2.48 7.06 -3.70
CA THR A 5 1.33 6.29 -4.13
C THR A 5 1.79 5.01 -4.79
N LEU A 6 1.37 3.88 -4.25
CA LEU A 6 1.67 2.55 -4.78
C LEU A 6 0.38 1.88 -5.25
N THR A 7 0.53 0.94 -6.18
CA THR A 7 -0.59 0.10 -6.61
C THR A 7 -0.21 -1.37 -6.53
N CYS A 8 -1.22 -2.21 -6.29
CA CYS A 8 -1.09 -3.67 -6.36
C CYS A 8 -2.20 -4.24 -7.22
N LYS A 9 -1.81 -4.83 -8.34
CA LYS A 9 -2.71 -5.55 -9.24
C LYS A 9 -2.72 -7.03 -8.89
N GLY A 10 -3.70 -7.77 -9.38
CA GLY A 10 -3.78 -9.21 -9.22
C GLY A 10 -4.51 -9.65 -7.95
N VAL A 11 -5.00 -8.73 -7.14
CA VAL A 11 -5.81 -9.06 -5.97
C VAL A 11 -7.18 -9.56 -6.44
N PRO A 12 -7.64 -10.74 -5.96
CA PRO A 12 -8.96 -11.22 -6.32
C PRO A 12 -10.06 -10.21 -5.96
N ALA A 13 -10.98 -9.96 -6.89
CA ALA A 13 -11.98 -8.90 -6.74
C ALA A 13 -12.83 -9.03 -5.46
N GLY A 14 -13.14 -10.25 -5.04
CA GLY A 14 -13.91 -10.49 -3.82
C GLY A 14 -13.16 -10.18 -2.52
N LEU A 15 -11.84 -9.95 -2.58
CA LEU A 15 -11.00 -9.67 -1.42
C LEU A 15 -10.50 -8.23 -1.37
N GLY A 16 -10.75 -7.44 -2.41
CA GLY A 16 -10.13 -6.13 -2.55
C GLY A 16 -10.62 -5.11 -1.53
N ALA A 17 -11.92 -4.96 -1.38
CA ALA A 17 -12.49 -3.93 -0.47
C ALA A 17 -12.12 -4.20 0.98
N GLU A 18 -12.27 -5.43 1.46
CA GLU A 18 -11.92 -5.81 2.82
C GLU A 18 -10.40 -5.75 3.03
N GLY A 19 -9.64 -6.18 2.03
CA GLY A 19 -8.19 -6.11 2.06
C GLY A 19 -7.68 -4.68 2.21
N ALA A 20 -8.33 -3.72 1.55
CA ALA A 20 -7.96 -2.31 1.68
C ALA A 20 -8.13 -1.80 3.12
N VAL A 21 -9.22 -2.17 3.78
CA VAL A 21 -9.46 -1.82 5.19
C VAL A 21 -8.39 -2.46 6.08
N ASP A 22 -8.14 -3.74 5.90
CA ASP A 22 -7.20 -4.49 6.73
C ASP A 22 -5.76 -4.00 6.57
N VAL A 23 -5.36 -3.68 5.34
CA VAL A 23 -4.03 -3.11 5.08
C VAL A 23 -3.89 -1.74 5.74
N THR A 24 -4.91 -0.89 5.66
CA THR A 24 -4.88 0.41 6.34
C THR A 24 -4.67 0.23 7.84
N GLU A 25 -5.38 -0.70 8.46
CA GLU A 25 -5.25 -1.00 9.90
C GLU A 25 -3.87 -1.55 10.23
N GLU A 26 -3.31 -2.41 9.37
CA GLU A 26 -1.96 -2.97 9.57
C GLU A 26 -0.91 -1.88 9.64
N PHE A 27 -1.05 -0.82 8.84
CA PHE A 27 -0.11 0.29 8.85
C PHE A 27 -0.16 1.15 10.11
N VAL A 28 -1.15 0.99 10.97
CA VAL A 28 -1.15 1.61 12.31
C VAL A 28 0.06 1.18 13.12
N HIS A 29 0.57 -0.03 12.88
CA HIS A 29 1.76 -0.56 13.56
C HIS A 29 3.07 -0.04 12.95
N ARG A 30 3.00 0.85 11.95
CA ARG A 30 4.15 1.45 11.27
C ARG A 30 4.08 2.97 11.37
N PRO A 31 4.30 3.53 12.58
CA PRO A 31 4.09 4.97 12.83
C PRO A 31 5.09 5.89 12.14
N TRP A 32 6.12 5.34 11.52
CA TRP A 32 7.07 6.10 10.70
C TRP A 32 6.50 6.54 9.35
N HIS A 33 5.33 6.03 8.95
CA HIS A 33 4.57 6.54 7.81
C HIS A 33 3.41 7.38 8.33
N ARG A 34 3.08 8.46 7.62
CA ARG A 34 1.99 9.38 7.95
C ARG A 34 0.90 9.33 6.89
N ASN A 35 -0.31 9.66 7.29
CA ASN A 35 -1.47 9.79 6.41
C ASN A 35 -1.67 8.57 5.51
N VAL A 36 -1.51 7.38 6.11
CA VAL A 36 -1.62 6.12 5.39
C VAL A 36 -3.08 5.79 5.14
N ARG A 37 -3.39 5.45 3.90
CA ARG A 37 -4.69 4.89 3.53
C ARG A 37 -4.53 3.94 2.37
N CYS A 38 -5.32 2.88 2.38
CA CYS A 38 -5.39 1.93 1.28
C CYS A 38 -6.81 1.92 0.75
N GLU A 39 -6.96 1.98 -0.57
CA GLU A 39 -8.24 2.02 -1.27
C GLU A 39 -8.32 0.87 -2.26
N TRP A 40 -9.55 0.44 -2.55
CA TRP A 40 -9.84 -0.52 -3.61
C TRP A 40 -10.66 0.20 -4.68
N ASP A 41 -10.15 0.26 -5.90
CA ASP A 41 -10.82 0.97 -7.01
C ASP A 41 -11.70 0.07 -7.88
N GLY A 42 -11.86 -1.19 -7.50
CA GLY A 42 -12.58 -2.21 -8.26
C GLY A 42 -11.66 -3.14 -9.07
N SER A 43 -10.40 -2.81 -9.23
CA SER A 43 -9.43 -3.61 -9.97
C SER A 43 -8.06 -3.74 -9.29
N GLU A 44 -7.67 -2.74 -8.49
CA GLU A 44 -6.38 -2.77 -7.81
C GLU A 44 -6.44 -2.09 -6.46
N LEU A 45 -5.50 -2.46 -5.57
CA LEU A 45 -5.28 -1.75 -4.32
C LEU A 45 -4.39 -0.55 -4.59
N ILE A 46 -4.72 0.57 -3.95
CA ILE A 46 -3.95 1.81 -4.04
C ILE A 46 -3.58 2.22 -2.62
N LEU A 47 -2.27 2.29 -2.35
CA LEU A 47 -1.76 2.71 -1.05
C LEU A 47 -1.18 4.11 -1.15
N HIS A 48 -1.61 4.98 -0.24
CA HIS A 48 -1.04 6.32 -0.07
C HIS A 48 -0.35 6.39 1.29
N ALA A 49 0.86 6.91 1.31
CA ALA A 49 1.60 7.14 2.55
C ALA A 49 2.57 8.30 2.39
N GLU A 50 2.98 8.87 3.51
CA GLU A 50 3.94 9.98 3.55
C GLU A 50 5.04 9.67 4.54
N ASN A 51 6.27 10.01 4.16
CA ASN A 51 7.44 9.98 5.05
C ASN A 51 8.50 10.94 4.50
N ASP A 52 9.58 11.12 5.24
CA ASP A 52 10.65 12.05 4.87
C ASP A 52 11.97 11.35 4.49
N TRP A 53 11.95 10.03 4.26
CA TRP A 53 13.18 9.26 4.06
C TRP A 53 13.15 8.29 2.87
N ASP A 54 11.98 7.84 2.42
CA ASP A 54 11.85 6.81 1.37
C ASP A 54 11.67 7.46 -0.01
N ALA A 55 12.75 8.05 -0.51
CA ALA A 55 12.71 8.87 -1.73
C ALA A 55 12.30 8.11 -2.99
N ASP A 56 12.52 6.81 -3.06
CA ASP A 56 12.18 5.99 -4.22
C ASP A 56 10.99 5.05 -3.99
N GLY A 57 10.41 5.06 -2.79
CA GLY A 57 9.25 4.24 -2.44
C GLY A 57 9.55 2.76 -2.22
N LYS A 58 10.80 2.31 -2.31
CA LYS A 58 11.14 0.89 -2.20
C LYS A 58 10.86 0.30 -0.84
N ALA A 59 11.12 1.05 0.23
CA ALA A 59 10.83 0.58 1.58
C ALA A 59 9.32 0.41 1.76
N LEU A 60 8.53 1.36 1.26
CA LEU A 60 7.07 1.26 1.34
C LEU A 60 6.55 0.10 0.50
N VAL A 61 7.14 -0.19 -0.66
CA VAL A 61 6.78 -1.37 -1.46
C VAL A 61 6.96 -2.65 -0.66
N ASP A 62 8.09 -2.82 0.03
CA ASP A 62 8.35 -3.99 0.84
C ASP A 62 7.34 -4.13 1.99
N GLU A 63 7.04 -3.02 2.67
CA GLU A 63 6.06 -3.02 3.76
C GLU A 63 4.63 -3.26 3.27
N PHE A 64 4.28 -2.74 2.10
CA PHE A 64 2.98 -3.00 1.48
C PHE A 64 2.84 -4.48 1.12
N SER A 65 3.89 -5.07 0.55
CA SER A 65 3.93 -6.50 0.25
C SER A 65 3.70 -7.35 1.51
N ASP A 66 4.39 -7.00 2.61
CA ASP A 66 4.23 -7.70 3.89
C ASP A 66 2.81 -7.55 4.44
N ALA A 67 2.24 -6.36 4.37
CA ALA A 67 0.88 -6.10 4.85
C ALA A 67 -0.15 -6.88 4.03
N ILE A 68 -0.01 -6.94 2.71
CA ILE A 68 -0.88 -7.72 1.84
C ILE A 68 -0.80 -9.20 2.21
N SER A 69 0.40 -9.72 2.41
CA SER A 69 0.60 -11.12 2.78
C SER A 69 -0.04 -11.46 4.13
N ALA A 70 -0.03 -10.51 5.07
CA ALA A 70 -0.62 -10.70 6.40
C ALA A 70 -2.14 -10.58 6.39
N CYS A 71 -2.71 -9.73 5.54
CA CYS A 71 -4.12 -9.34 5.61
C CYS A 71 -5.01 -10.05 4.60
N ILE A 72 -4.49 -10.39 3.41
CA ILE A 72 -5.30 -10.96 2.34
C ILE A 72 -5.00 -12.45 2.22
N PRO A 73 -5.99 -13.31 2.49
CA PRO A 73 -5.78 -14.76 2.46
C PRO A 73 -5.64 -15.29 1.03
N GLY A 74 -5.02 -16.47 0.94
CA GLY A 74 -4.85 -17.18 -0.31
C GLY A 74 -3.54 -16.89 -1.00
N THR A 75 -3.31 -17.58 -2.11
CA THR A 75 -2.14 -17.37 -2.95
C THR A 75 -2.55 -16.68 -4.23
N PHE A 76 -1.92 -15.55 -4.51
CA PHE A 76 -2.06 -14.83 -5.77
C PHE A 76 -0.77 -14.10 -6.06
N GLU A 77 -0.52 -13.82 -7.32
CA GLU A 77 0.64 -13.03 -7.71
C GLU A 77 0.24 -11.56 -7.76
N GLY A 78 0.60 -10.82 -6.70
CA GLY A 78 0.40 -9.38 -6.66
C GLY A 78 1.50 -8.67 -7.43
N GLU A 79 1.13 -7.72 -8.27
CA GLU A 79 2.07 -6.89 -8.99
C GLU A 79 2.08 -5.50 -8.37
N LEU A 80 3.19 -5.17 -7.72
CA LEU A 80 3.36 -3.91 -6.99
C LEU A 80 4.12 -2.91 -7.84
N GLU A 81 3.62 -1.69 -7.92
CA GLU A 81 4.25 -0.61 -8.66
C GLU A 81 4.23 0.69 -7.85
N VAL A 82 5.28 1.49 -8.00
CA VAL A 82 5.28 2.87 -7.55
C VAL A 82 4.60 3.70 -8.63
N ARG A 83 3.41 4.25 -8.32
CA ARG A 83 2.66 5.05 -9.27
C ARG A 83 3.18 6.49 -9.33
N SER A 84 3.43 7.07 -8.16
CA SER A 84 3.95 8.44 -8.09
C SER A 84 4.63 8.70 -6.76
N ILE A 85 5.60 9.60 -6.80
CA ILE A 85 6.22 10.16 -5.61
C ILE A 85 6.28 11.66 -5.81
N LYS A 86 5.68 12.41 -4.88
CA LYS A 86 5.72 13.87 -4.90
C LYS A 86 6.51 14.35 -3.70
N THR A 87 7.42 15.27 -3.94
CA THR A 87 8.14 15.93 -2.86
C THR A 87 7.37 17.18 -2.46
N VAL A 88 7.05 17.29 -1.19
CA VAL A 88 6.34 18.46 -0.63
C VAL A 88 7.16 19.08 0.48
N PRO A 89 7.02 20.43 0.67
CA PRO A 89 7.75 21.14 1.72
C PRO A 89 7.41 20.66 3.12
#